data_c11441fd899488fdf1cb557e1e2b74f6
#
_entry.id   c11441fd899488fdf1cb557e1e2b74f6
#
_cell.length_a   1.000
_cell.length_b   1.000
_cell.length_c   1.000
_cell.angle_alpha   90.00
_cell.angle_beta   90.00
_cell.angle_gamma   90.00
#
_symmetry.space_group_name_H-M   'P 1'
#
loop_
_entity.id
_entity.type
_entity.pdbx_description
1 polymer ?
#
loop_
_entity_poly.entity_id
_entity_poly.type
_entity_poly.pdbx_seq_one_letter_code
_entity_poly.pdbx_strand_id
1 'polypeptide(L)'
;GERTLAASCIREPTDGMVVSTNTDRAKSSRKMIMEMLLSDQPEASISHDRSSHFWDMAEQNEITESRLPKIEKDRIPLLDDSHLAMRVNLDACIQCGLCVRACREVQVNDVIGMSGRGHDAYPTFDLADPMGDSTCVACGECVQACPTGALMPASVLDDQQIGDSADFDREVKSVCPFCGVGCQVSLKVKNDRVKFVEG
;
A
#
# COMPACT_ATOMS: atom_id res chain seq x y z
N GLY A 1 5.77 32.84 11.11
CA GLY A 1 5.67 31.46 10.67
C GLY A 1 7.05 30.82 10.49
N GLU A 2 7.10 29.50 10.46
CA GLU A 2 8.36 28.77 10.24
C GLU A 2 8.92 29.03 8.83
N ARG A 3 10.25 29.09 8.74
CA ARG A 3 10.95 29.34 7.45
C ARG A 3 10.90 28.14 6.52
N THR A 4 10.71 26.92 7.04
CA THR A 4 10.72 25.67 6.31
C THR A 4 9.38 24.95 6.41
N LEU A 5 9.05 24.12 5.39
CA LEU A 5 7.99 23.14 5.50
C LEU A 5 8.42 22.03 6.45
N ALA A 6 7.46 21.46 7.15
CA ALA A 6 7.67 20.32 8.01
C ALA A 6 6.65 19.23 7.69
N ALA A 7 7.07 17.96 7.74
CA ALA A 7 6.16 16.85 7.66
C ALA A 7 5.30 16.79 8.93
N SER A 8 3.98 16.69 8.78
CA SER A 8 3.05 16.69 9.91
C SER A 8 3.25 15.52 10.88
N CYS A 9 3.75 14.39 10.37
CA CYS A 9 4.00 13.18 11.18
C CYS A 9 5.18 13.29 12.16
N ILE A 10 6.02 14.33 12.04
CA ILE A 10 7.19 14.53 12.93
C ILE A 10 7.08 15.81 13.77
N ARG A 11 5.90 16.47 13.74
CA ARG A 11 5.67 17.70 14.53
C ARG A 11 4.75 17.42 15.72
N GLU A 12 5.20 17.81 16.88
CA GLU A 12 4.36 17.83 18.07
C GLU A 12 3.47 19.09 18.04
N PRO A 13 2.15 18.94 18.24
CA PRO A 13 1.26 20.08 18.34
C PRO A 13 1.53 20.88 19.61
N THR A 14 1.42 22.19 19.52
CA THR A 14 1.55 23.11 20.65
C THR A 14 0.33 24.06 20.71
N ASP A 15 0.02 24.56 21.89
CA ASP A 15 -1.07 25.52 22.09
C ASP A 15 -0.88 26.76 21.18
N GLY A 16 -1.94 27.13 20.49
CA GLY A 16 -1.92 28.26 19.58
C GLY A 16 -1.22 28.00 18.24
N MET A 17 -0.81 26.76 17.94
CA MET A 17 -0.22 26.41 16.65
C MET A 17 -1.21 26.65 15.52
N VAL A 18 -0.79 27.39 14.50
CA VAL A 18 -1.55 27.62 13.27
C VAL A 18 -0.89 26.86 12.14
N VAL A 19 -1.61 25.93 11.52
CA VAL A 19 -1.12 25.06 10.45
C VAL A 19 -1.82 25.40 9.14
N SER A 20 -1.05 25.65 8.08
CA SER A 20 -1.54 25.87 6.73
C SER A 20 -1.05 24.75 5.80
N THR A 21 -1.96 23.94 5.29
CA THR A 21 -1.66 22.80 4.38
C THR A 21 -1.82 23.16 2.90
N ASN A 22 -2.46 24.29 2.58
CA ASN A 22 -2.86 24.66 1.22
C ASN A 22 -2.12 25.89 0.65
N THR A 23 -0.98 26.27 1.22
CA THR A 23 -0.12 27.30 0.63
C THR A 23 0.49 26.79 -0.67
N ASP A 24 0.81 27.68 -1.62
CA ASP A 24 1.42 27.31 -2.90
C ASP A 24 2.73 26.52 -2.68
N ARG A 25 3.51 26.90 -1.67
CA ARG A 25 4.72 26.20 -1.28
C ARG A 25 4.46 24.77 -0.81
N ALA A 26 3.42 24.55 0.01
CA ALA A 26 3.05 23.22 0.47
C ALA A 26 2.53 22.35 -0.68
N LYS A 27 1.71 22.92 -1.56
CA LYS A 27 1.20 22.23 -2.77
C LYS A 27 2.35 21.85 -3.71
N SER A 28 3.26 22.79 -4.00
CA SER A 28 4.43 22.50 -4.86
C SER A 28 5.31 21.41 -4.28
N SER A 29 5.51 21.40 -2.95
CA SER A 29 6.31 20.35 -2.29
C SER A 29 5.62 18.98 -2.38
N ARG A 30 4.30 18.90 -2.15
CA ARG A 30 3.55 17.64 -2.32
C ARG A 30 3.61 17.13 -3.75
N LYS A 31 3.38 18.00 -4.74
CA LYS A 31 3.49 17.65 -6.16
C LYS A 31 4.86 17.05 -6.49
N MET A 32 5.94 17.69 -6.03
CA MET A 32 7.30 17.21 -6.25
C MET A 32 7.52 15.81 -5.62
N ILE A 33 7.05 15.60 -4.39
CA ILE A 33 7.19 14.30 -3.71
C ILE A 33 6.40 13.23 -4.46
N MET A 34 5.16 13.52 -4.86
CA MET A 34 4.34 12.58 -5.63
C MET A 34 4.98 12.25 -6.99
N GLU A 35 5.54 13.24 -7.68
CA GLU A 35 6.27 13.02 -8.93
C GLU A 35 7.50 12.12 -8.75
N MET A 36 8.25 12.31 -7.66
CA MET A 36 9.37 11.43 -7.30
C MET A 36 8.91 10.00 -7.02
N LEU A 37 7.82 9.82 -6.28
CA LEU A 37 7.26 8.49 -6.01
C LEU A 37 6.71 7.85 -7.30
N LEU A 38 6.11 8.64 -8.18
CA LEU A 38 5.57 8.15 -9.45
C LEU A 38 6.67 7.62 -10.38
N SER A 39 7.90 8.15 -10.31
CA SER A 39 9.01 7.63 -11.11
C SER A 39 9.40 6.20 -10.74
N ASP A 40 9.03 5.74 -9.55
CA ASP A 40 9.26 4.38 -9.06
C ASP A 40 8.09 3.42 -9.28
N GLN A 41 6.96 3.92 -9.80
CA GLN A 41 5.78 3.11 -10.01
C GLN A 41 5.77 2.49 -11.42
N PRO A 42 5.11 1.33 -11.60
CA PRO A 42 4.71 0.87 -12.92
C PRO A 42 3.72 1.83 -13.54
N GLU A 43 3.45 1.70 -14.84
CA GLU A 43 2.34 2.44 -15.46
C GLU A 43 1.01 2.04 -14.83
N ALA A 44 0.07 2.98 -14.70
CA ALA A 44 -1.24 2.73 -14.09
C ALA A 44 -2.00 1.56 -14.76
N SER A 45 -1.81 1.38 -16.08
CA SER A 45 -2.45 0.32 -16.87
C SER A 45 -2.02 -1.10 -16.50
N ILE A 46 -0.81 -1.24 -15.95
CA ILE A 46 -0.20 -2.53 -15.54
C ILE A 46 0.04 -2.59 -14.04
N SER A 47 -0.46 -1.62 -13.29
CA SER A 47 -0.32 -1.58 -11.83
C SER A 47 -1.05 -2.75 -11.19
N HIS A 48 -0.47 -3.30 -10.15
CA HIS A 48 -1.05 -4.38 -9.35
C HIS A 48 -2.41 -3.97 -8.74
N ASP A 49 -2.56 -2.71 -8.30
CA ASP A 49 -3.85 -2.11 -7.96
C ASP A 49 -3.98 -0.73 -8.60
N ARG A 50 -4.90 -0.63 -9.59
CA ARG A 50 -5.19 0.62 -10.31
C ARG A 50 -5.94 1.66 -9.48
N SER A 51 -6.61 1.22 -8.40
CA SER A 51 -7.37 2.08 -7.49
C SER A 51 -6.70 2.22 -6.14
N SER A 52 -5.39 1.97 -6.06
CA SER A 52 -4.68 2.14 -4.81
C SER A 52 -4.68 3.59 -4.33
N HIS A 53 -4.53 3.77 -3.04
CA HIS A 53 -4.46 5.12 -2.44
C HIS A 53 -3.36 5.99 -3.07
N PHE A 54 -2.30 5.38 -3.59
CA PHE A 54 -1.25 6.10 -4.32
C PHE A 54 -1.80 6.77 -5.59
N TRP A 55 -2.57 6.05 -6.41
CA TRP A 55 -3.14 6.60 -7.64
C TRP A 55 -4.19 7.67 -7.37
N ASP A 56 -5.02 7.51 -6.33
CA ASP A 56 -5.94 8.56 -5.86
C ASP A 56 -5.19 9.83 -5.47
N MET A 57 -4.09 9.70 -4.75
CA MET A 57 -3.24 10.83 -4.35
C MET A 57 -2.55 11.49 -5.55
N ALA A 58 -2.12 10.73 -6.53
CA ALA A 58 -1.54 11.25 -7.77
C ALA A 58 -2.56 12.08 -8.54
N GLU A 59 -3.79 11.56 -8.71
CA GLU A 59 -4.90 12.28 -9.35
C GLU A 59 -5.25 13.57 -8.61
N GLN A 60 -5.42 13.52 -7.29
CA GLN A 60 -5.72 14.70 -6.46
C GLN A 60 -4.65 15.80 -6.55
N ASN A 61 -3.42 15.44 -6.84
CA ASN A 61 -2.31 16.39 -7.03
C ASN A 61 -2.07 16.73 -8.51
N GLU A 62 -2.92 16.24 -9.43
CA GLU A 62 -2.81 16.47 -10.89
C GLU A 62 -1.45 15.98 -11.45
N ILE A 63 -0.95 14.86 -10.97
CA ILE A 63 0.30 14.23 -11.41
C ILE A 63 -0.04 12.98 -12.21
N THR A 64 0.17 13.02 -13.51
CA THR A 64 -0.09 11.90 -14.45
C THR A 64 1.20 11.24 -14.92
N GLU A 65 2.31 11.95 -14.88
CA GLU A 65 3.63 11.49 -15.36
C GLU A 65 4.75 12.15 -14.56
N SER A 66 5.89 11.51 -14.52
CA SER A 66 7.08 12.01 -13.85
C SER A 66 8.09 12.58 -14.87
N ARG A 67 8.66 13.74 -14.58
CA ARG A 67 9.82 14.28 -15.31
C ARG A 67 11.12 13.54 -14.99
N LEU A 68 11.11 12.75 -13.92
CA LEU A 68 12.27 11.99 -13.47
C LEU A 68 12.31 10.64 -14.20
N PRO A 69 13.51 10.14 -14.54
CA PRO A 69 13.63 8.82 -15.16
C PRO A 69 13.18 7.73 -14.17
N LYS A 70 12.53 6.69 -14.69
CA LYS A 70 12.23 5.48 -13.90
C LYS A 70 13.54 4.84 -13.45
N ILE A 71 13.59 4.44 -12.18
CA ILE A 71 14.74 3.72 -11.62
C ILE A 71 14.45 2.22 -11.72
N GLU A 72 15.39 1.48 -12.32
CA GLU A 72 15.29 0.02 -12.44
C GLU A 72 15.54 -0.65 -11.08
N LYS A 73 14.75 -1.68 -10.78
CA LYS A 73 14.78 -2.43 -9.51
C LYS A 73 15.36 -3.83 -9.71
N ASP A 74 16.56 -3.92 -10.31
CA ASP A 74 17.16 -5.19 -10.74
C ASP A 74 17.43 -6.20 -9.62
N ARG A 75 17.49 -5.76 -8.37
CA ARG A 75 17.85 -6.59 -7.21
C ARG A 75 16.67 -6.94 -6.33
N ILE A 76 15.49 -6.45 -6.64
CA ILE A 76 14.29 -6.66 -5.84
C ILE A 76 13.47 -7.79 -6.45
N PRO A 77 13.08 -8.83 -5.69
CA PRO A 77 12.10 -9.80 -6.17
C PRO A 77 10.79 -9.09 -6.47
N LEU A 78 10.36 -9.08 -7.73
CA LEU A 78 9.20 -8.27 -8.15
C LEU A 78 7.88 -8.95 -7.80
N LEU A 79 7.75 -10.22 -8.08
CA LEU A 79 6.49 -10.97 -7.97
C LEU A 79 6.65 -12.19 -7.07
N ASP A 80 5.73 -12.34 -6.10
CA ASP A 80 5.56 -13.53 -5.29
C ASP A 80 4.06 -13.90 -5.22
N ASP A 81 3.69 -15.00 -5.84
CA ASP A 81 2.35 -15.56 -5.90
C ASP A 81 2.19 -16.86 -5.08
N SER A 82 3.17 -17.18 -4.26
CA SER A 82 3.22 -18.41 -3.45
C SER A 82 2.10 -18.51 -2.41
N HIS A 83 1.64 -17.37 -1.87
CA HIS A 83 0.63 -17.36 -0.82
C HIS A 83 -0.80 -17.50 -1.39
N LEU A 84 -1.63 -18.38 -0.77
CA LEU A 84 -2.99 -18.67 -1.27
C LEU A 84 -3.92 -17.44 -1.30
N ALA A 85 -3.83 -16.57 -0.31
CA ALA A 85 -4.76 -15.46 -0.13
C ALA A 85 -4.21 -14.09 -0.54
N MET A 86 -2.91 -13.97 -0.69
CA MET A 86 -2.24 -12.70 -0.94
C MET A 86 -1.25 -12.80 -2.09
N ARG A 87 -0.97 -11.68 -2.73
CA ARG A 87 0.01 -11.52 -3.78
C ARG A 87 0.93 -10.36 -3.46
N VAL A 88 2.18 -10.49 -3.83
CA VAL A 88 3.22 -9.48 -3.64
C VAL A 88 3.78 -9.08 -4.99
N ASN A 89 3.75 -7.79 -5.30
CA ASN A 89 4.44 -7.23 -6.46
C ASN A 89 5.22 -5.98 -6.04
N LEU A 90 6.51 -6.14 -5.81
CA LEU A 90 7.37 -5.08 -5.29
C LEU A 90 7.75 -4.02 -6.34
N ASP A 91 7.34 -4.16 -7.60
CA ASP A 91 7.48 -3.08 -8.59
C ASP A 91 6.71 -1.82 -8.16
N ALA A 92 5.55 -2.01 -7.52
CA ALA A 92 4.76 -0.91 -6.96
C ALA A 92 5.21 -0.46 -5.56
N CYS A 93 6.22 -1.08 -4.94
CA CYS A 93 6.64 -0.76 -3.58
C CYS A 93 7.37 0.58 -3.51
N ILE A 94 6.92 1.48 -2.62
CA ILE A 94 7.55 2.78 -2.32
C ILE A 94 8.39 2.77 -1.02
N GLN A 95 8.67 1.60 -0.48
CA GLN A 95 9.53 1.41 0.71
C GLN A 95 9.05 2.14 1.97
N CYS A 96 7.76 2.39 2.09
CA CYS A 96 7.17 3.15 3.21
C CYS A 96 7.23 2.42 4.56
N GLY A 97 7.46 1.10 4.58
CA GLY A 97 7.54 0.28 5.80
C GLY A 97 6.20 0.05 6.52
N LEU A 98 5.06 0.46 5.95
CA LEU A 98 3.75 0.29 6.60
C LEU A 98 3.39 -1.18 6.79
N CYS A 99 3.70 -2.05 5.83
CA CYS A 99 3.48 -3.49 5.95
C CYS A 99 4.30 -4.13 7.09
N VAL A 100 5.54 -3.67 7.28
CA VAL A 100 6.40 -4.11 8.38
C VAL A 100 5.78 -3.72 9.73
N ARG A 101 5.36 -2.46 9.88
CA ARG A 101 4.72 -1.98 11.08
C ARG A 101 3.38 -2.65 11.35
N ALA A 102 2.57 -2.88 10.32
CA ALA A 102 1.32 -3.61 10.41
C ALA A 102 1.54 -5.05 10.94
N CYS A 103 2.55 -5.74 10.43
CA CYS A 103 2.88 -7.08 10.88
C CYS A 103 3.47 -7.11 12.30
N ARG A 104 4.40 -6.20 12.60
CA ARG A 104 5.15 -6.17 13.86
C ARG A 104 4.41 -5.50 15.00
N GLU A 105 3.85 -4.30 14.77
CA GLU A 105 3.30 -3.45 15.83
C GLU A 105 1.80 -3.69 16.04
N VAL A 106 1.05 -3.93 14.95
CA VAL A 106 -0.41 -4.10 15.02
C VAL A 106 -0.78 -5.56 15.29
N GLN A 107 -0.27 -6.50 14.51
CA GLN A 107 -0.59 -7.93 14.62
C GLN A 107 0.39 -8.73 15.49
N VAL A 108 1.56 -8.17 15.80
CA VAL A 108 2.60 -8.77 16.67
C VAL A 108 3.08 -10.14 16.15
N ASN A 109 3.05 -10.34 14.82
CA ASN A 109 3.53 -11.58 14.17
C ASN A 109 5.02 -11.51 13.79
N ASP A 110 5.53 -10.31 13.48
CA ASP A 110 6.94 -10.02 13.16
C ASP A 110 7.54 -10.86 12.01
N VAL A 111 6.72 -11.21 11.03
CA VAL A 111 7.13 -11.99 9.83
C VAL A 111 7.79 -11.09 8.79
N ILE A 112 7.36 -9.81 8.69
CA ILE A 112 7.83 -8.90 7.65
C ILE A 112 8.95 -8.02 8.19
N GLY A 113 10.11 -8.07 7.54
CA GLY A 113 11.25 -7.21 7.77
C GLY A 113 11.59 -6.38 6.53
N MET A 114 12.67 -5.58 6.62
CA MET A 114 13.24 -4.89 5.46
C MET A 114 14.62 -5.48 5.16
N SER A 115 14.85 -5.84 3.91
CA SER A 115 16.14 -6.24 3.36
C SER A 115 16.73 -5.13 2.50
N GLY A 116 18.03 -5.15 2.25
CA GLY A 116 18.72 -4.13 1.45
C GLY A 116 18.85 -2.79 2.16
N ARG A 117 19.19 -1.76 1.40
CA ARG A 117 19.30 -0.38 1.89
C ARG A 117 19.14 0.63 0.75
N GLY A 118 18.74 1.86 1.11
CA GLY A 118 18.53 2.92 0.13
C GLY A 118 17.44 2.53 -0.86
N HIS A 119 17.66 2.76 -2.14
CA HIS A 119 16.71 2.43 -3.19
C HIS A 119 16.49 0.92 -3.38
N ASP A 120 17.49 0.10 -3.03
CA ASP A 120 17.41 -1.36 -3.06
C ASP A 120 16.75 -1.97 -1.80
N ALA A 121 16.17 -1.17 -0.90
CA ALA A 121 15.45 -1.66 0.24
C ALA A 121 14.08 -2.22 -0.17
N TYR A 122 13.69 -3.38 0.37
CA TYR A 122 12.40 -4.00 0.07
C TYR A 122 11.90 -4.84 1.25
N PRO A 123 10.58 -5.01 1.39
CA PRO A 123 10.04 -5.92 2.40
C PRO A 123 10.38 -7.36 2.06
N THR A 124 10.75 -8.13 3.08
CA THR A 124 11.08 -9.55 3.00
C THR A 124 10.32 -10.31 4.08
N PHE A 125 10.06 -11.59 3.85
CA PHE A 125 9.33 -12.46 4.78
C PHE A 125 10.32 -13.42 5.43
N ASP A 126 10.29 -13.51 6.76
CA ASP A 126 11.24 -14.31 7.57
C ASP A 126 12.71 -14.10 7.13
N LEU A 127 13.38 -15.14 6.65
CA LEU A 127 14.77 -15.09 6.18
C LEU A 127 14.91 -14.96 4.65
N ALA A 128 14.01 -14.23 4.01
CA ALA A 128 13.83 -14.07 2.57
C ALA A 128 13.15 -15.28 1.91
N ASP A 129 12.26 -15.91 2.62
CA ASP A 129 11.39 -16.96 2.10
C ASP A 129 10.29 -16.37 1.22
N PRO A 130 9.72 -17.12 0.25
CA PRO A 130 8.46 -16.75 -0.37
C PRO A 130 7.35 -16.58 0.68
N MET A 131 6.43 -15.64 0.48
CA MET A 131 5.39 -15.35 1.48
C MET A 131 4.57 -16.59 1.86
N GLY A 132 4.31 -17.48 0.91
CA GLY A 132 3.55 -18.71 1.15
C GLY A 132 4.29 -19.77 1.96
N ASP A 133 5.62 -19.71 1.99
CA ASP A 133 6.47 -20.64 2.75
C ASP A 133 6.93 -20.06 4.09
N SER A 134 6.62 -18.78 4.34
CA SER A 134 6.96 -18.07 5.57
C SER A 134 6.04 -18.44 6.74
N THR A 135 6.36 -17.96 7.93
CA THR A 135 5.51 -18.13 9.13
C THR A 135 4.27 -17.21 9.13
N CYS A 136 3.87 -16.67 7.97
CA CYS A 136 2.73 -15.79 7.81
C CYS A 136 1.42 -16.50 8.23
N VAL A 137 0.66 -15.85 9.10
CA VAL A 137 -0.63 -16.35 9.60
C VAL A 137 -1.84 -15.89 8.78
N ALA A 138 -1.60 -15.28 7.62
CA ALA A 138 -2.63 -14.82 6.69
C ALA A 138 -3.63 -13.79 7.29
N CYS A 139 -3.22 -12.94 8.21
CA CYS A 139 -4.10 -11.95 8.83
C CYS A 139 -4.54 -10.82 7.89
N GLY A 140 -3.79 -10.54 6.80
CA GLY A 140 -4.13 -9.52 5.80
C GLY A 140 -3.84 -8.08 6.17
N GLU A 141 -3.37 -7.78 7.38
CA GLU A 141 -3.14 -6.39 7.84
C GLU A 141 -2.11 -5.65 6.98
N CYS A 142 -1.06 -6.35 6.53
CA CYS A 142 -0.06 -5.78 5.63
C CYS A 142 -0.63 -5.38 4.26
N VAL A 143 -1.63 -6.10 3.78
CA VAL A 143 -2.37 -5.78 2.55
C VAL A 143 -3.19 -4.51 2.73
N GLN A 144 -3.95 -4.41 3.82
CA GLN A 144 -4.74 -3.22 4.14
C GLN A 144 -3.87 -1.98 4.40
N ALA A 145 -2.68 -2.17 4.96
CA ALA A 145 -1.73 -1.08 5.21
C ALA A 145 -0.99 -0.61 3.95
N CYS A 146 -1.00 -1.39 2.85
CA CYS A 146 -0.22 -1.07 1.65
C CYS A 146 -0.88 0.03 0.81
N PRO A 147 -0.27 1.22 0.65
CA PRO A 147 -0.91 2.32 -0.05
C PRO A 147 -0.80 2.23 -1.58
N THR A 148 0.01 1.30 -2.12
CA THR A 148 0.32 1.24 -3.55
C THR A 148 -0.20 -0.04 -4.21
N GLY A 149 -0.79 -0.96 -3.43
CA GLY A 149 -1.18 -2.26 -3.94
C GLY A 149 -0.01 -3.21 -4.21
N ALA A 150 1.19 -2.92 -3.69
CA ALA A 150 2.31 -3.87 -3.77
C ALA A 150 2.00 -5.19 -3.04
N LEU A 151 1.13 -5.15 -2.06
CA LEU A 151 0.51 -6.29 -1.39
C LEU A 151 -0.99 -6.23 -1.63
N MET A 152 -1.58 -7.29 -2.20
CA MET A 152 -2.97 -7.34 -2.60
C MET A 152 -3.64 -8.65 -2.19
N PRO A 153 -4.98 -8.66 -1.97
CA PRO A 153 -5.73 -9.91 -1.91
C PRO A 153 -5.66 -10.62 -3.27
N ALA A 154 -5.31 -11.91 -3.27
CA ALA A 154 -5.25 -12.70 -4.51
C ALA A 154 -6.56 -12.69 -5.31
N SER A 155 -7.71 -12.60 -4.62
CA SER A 155 -9.03 -12.59 -5.23
C SER A 155 -9.40 -11.31 -6.02
N VAL A 156 -8.61 -10.24 -5.88
CA VAL A 156 -8.81 -8.98 -6.61
C VAL A 156 -8.12 -9.01 -7.97
N LEU A 157 -7.06 -9.80 -8.09
CA LEU A 157 -6.19 -9.84 -9.27
C LEU A 157 -6.71 -10.79 -10.35
N ASP A 158 -6.47 -10.43 -11.60
CA ASP A 158 -6.68 -11.29 -12.76
C ASP A 158 -5.49 -12.23 -13.02
N ASP A 159 -5.57 -13.00 -14.10
CA ASP A 159 -4.49 -13.93 -14.51
C ASP A 159 -3.18 -13.22 -14.88
N GLN A 160 -3.23 -11.91 -15.13
CA GLN A 160 -2.06 -11.07 -15.41
C GLN A 160 -1.52 -10.36 -14.15
N GLN A 161 -2.06 -10.68 -12.98
CA GLN A 161 -1.74 -10.06 -11.69
C GLN A 161 -2.03 -8.55 -11.67
N ILE A 162 -3.05 -8.13 -12.41
CA ILE A 162 -3.55 -6.76 -12.45
C ILE A 162 -4.91 -6.73 -11.78
N GLY A 163 -5.14 -5.77 -10.90
CA GLY A 163 -6.36 -5.64 -10.16
C GLY A 163 -6.91 -4.22 -10.13
N ASP A 164 -8.08 -4.16 -9.55
CA ASP A 164 -8.76 -2.93 -9.23
C ASP A 164 -9.59 -3.18 -7.97
N SER A 165 -9.13 -2.64 -6.85
CA SER A 165 -9.81 -2.80 -5.55
C SER A 165 -11.13 -2.04 -5.47
N ALA A 166 -11.34 -1.04 -6.33
CA ALA A 166 -12.62 -0.32 -6.45
C ALA A 166 -13.61 -1.00 -7.42
N ASP A 167 -13.20 -2.04 -8.14
CA ASP A 167 -14.05 -2.74 -9.10
C ASP A 167 -14.99 -3.74 -8.41
N PHE A 168 -16.08 -3.24 -7.81
CA PHE A 168 -17.17 -4.03 -7.23
C PHE A 168 -18.52 -3.33 -7.45
N ASP A 169 -19.61 -4.11 -7.46
CA ASP A 169 -20.96 -3.60 -7.73
C ASP A 169 -21.59 -2.98 -6.48
N ARG A 170 -21.30 -3.57 -5.30
CA ARG A 170 -21.86 -3.13 -4.02
C ARG A 170 -20.98 -3.55 -2.85
N GLU A 171 -21.10 -2.78 -1.77
CA GLU A 171 -20.55 -3.09 -0.46
C GLU A 171 -21.68 -3.53 0.49
N VAL A 172 -21.44 -4.61 1.23
CA VAL A 172 -22.39 -5.13 2.21
C VAL A 172 -21.71 -5.23 3.57
N LYS A 173 -22.20 -4.48 4.54
CA LYS A 173 -21.74 -4.58 5.92
C LYS A 173 -22.21 -5.90 6.52
N SER A 174 -21.31 -6.61 7.19
CA SER A 174 -21.57 -7.89 7.83
C SER A 174 -20.76 -8.03 9.10
N VAL A 175 -20.87 -9.18 9.74
CA VAL A 175 -20.15 -9.53 10.96
C VAL A 175 -19.21 -10.70 10.64
N CYS A 176 -17.96 -10.61 11.12
CA CYS A 176 -17.00 -11.69 10.98
C CYS A 176 -17.52 -12.98 11.67
N PRO A 177 -17.54 -14.13 10.98
CA PRO A 177 -18.11 -15.36 11.51
C PRO A 177 -17.15 -16.22 12.33
N PHE A 178 -15.88 -15.82 12.50
CA PHE A 178 -14.86 -16.72 13.01
C PHE A 178 -14.79 -16.82 14.53
N CYS A 179 -14.75 -15.70 15.24
CA CYS A 179 -14.77 -15.72 16.71
C CYS A 179 -15.97 -14.93 17.25
N GLY A 180 -16.30 -15.08 18.50
CA GLY A 180 -17.47 -14.46 19.12
C GLY A 180 -17.36 -12.94 19.37
N VAL A 181 -16.30 -12.28 18.96
CA VAL A 181 -16.09 -10.82 19.13
C VAL A 181 -17.09 -10.01 18.32
N GLY A 182 -17.44 -10.47 17.10
CA GLY A 182 -18.42 -9.79 16.26
C GLY A 182 -17.89 -8.55 15.55
N CYS A 183 -16.62 -8.57 15.12
CA CYS A 183 -16.02 -7.48 14.34
C CYS A 183 -16.84 -7.23 13.08
N GLN A 184 -17.08 -5.96 12.76
CA GLN A 184 -17.72 -5.57 11.51
C GLN A 184 -16.76 -5.78 10.35
N VAL A 185 -17.27 -6.31 9.25
CA VAL A 185 -16.54 -6.48 7.98
C VAL A 185 -17.36 -5.91 6.84
N SER A 186 -16.65 -5.48 5.78
CA SER A 186 -17.22 -5.00 4.52
C SER A 186 -16.98 -6.05 3.43
N LEU A 187 -18.06 -6.64 2.93
CA LEU A 187 -18.01 -7.58 1.81
C LEU A 187 -18.11 -6.79 0.51
N LYS A 188 -17.08 -6.84 -0.33
CA LYS A 188 -17.07 -6.26 -1.67
C LYS A 188 -17.59 -7.31 -2.65
N VAL A 189 -18.75 -7.03 -3.25
CA VAL A 189 -19.50 -7.98 -4.08
C VAL A 189 -19.46 -7.55 -5.53
N LYS A 190 -19.12 -8.48 -6.43
CA LYS A 190 -19.18 -8.33 -7.87
C LYS A 190 -19.86 -9.54 -8.50
N ASN A 191 -20.81 -9.32 -9.42
CA ASN A 191 -21.57 -10.37 -10.11
C ASN A 191 -22.20 -11.37 -9.11
N ASP A 192 -22.81 -10.86 -8.03
CA ASP A 192 -23.42 -11.61 -6.93
C ASP A 192 -22.46 -12.57 -6.19
N ARG A 193 -21.18 -12.38 -6.29
CA ARG A 193 -20.14 -13.13 -5.53
C ARG A 193 -19.31 -12.18 -4.68
N VAL A 194 -18.90 -12.63 -3.51
CA VAL A 194 -17.94 -11.91 -2.68
C VAL A 194 -16.58 -11.96 -3.40
N LYS A 195 -16.07 -10.80 -3.78
CA LYS A 195 -14.76 -10.66 -4.42
C LYS A 195 -13.65 -10.66 -3.38
N PHE A 196 -13.82 -9.84 -2.34
CA PHE A 196 -12.91 -9.80 -1.19
C PHE A 196 -13.62 -9.18 0.04
N VAL A 197 -12.95 -9.22 1.18
CA VAL A 197 -13.46 -8.75 2.47
C VAL A 197 -12.44 -7.78 3.09
N GLU A 198 -12.94 -6.66 3.60
CA GLU A 198 -12.18 -5.71 4.42
C GLU A 198 -12.68 -5.70 5.85
N GLY A 199 -11.78 -5.45 6.80
CA GLY A 199 -12.09 -5.31 8.23
C GLY A 199 -12.31 -3.87 8.68
#